data_5d0372beb7667ddfe14dd48e07fd4dca
#
_entry.id   5d0372beb7667ddfe14dd48e07fd4dca
#
_cell.length_a   1.000
_cell.length_b   1.000
_cell.length_c   1.000
_cell.angle_alpha   90.00
_cell.angle_beta   90.00
_cell.angle_gamma   90.00
#
_symmetry.space_group_name_H-M   'P 1'
#
loop_
_entity.id
_entity.type
_entity.pdbx_description
1 polymer ?
#
loop_
_entity_poly.entity_id
_entity_poly.type
_entity_poly.pdbx_seq_one_letter_code
_entity_poly.pdbx_strand_id
1 'polypeptide(L)'
;MRLTGIHIKSFRAIRDVTIDSVENALILVGQNNTGKSTIIDALRVALGDIAITKKDFNWDGGNIEIALTLELTKDDLKRLCRRGIISRYRKFDSWFEDFQKKLPSFVKMFETDGESINERGELSFCFIANKDGRKRYFDGFKKNNPYIEKLLPRIYSVSPERDIERLQSDLLLLREDALISKMRSGCCLFEEAKTCDHCFSCIGYINQKKPIELDAFEASKLLDYKLYQINLEEFSKSVNENFKKN
;
A
#
# COMPACT_ATOMS: atom_id res chain seq x y z
N MET A 1 -1.23 7.34 -6.53
CA MET A 1 -0.99 6.12 -7.35
C MET A 1 -2.32 5.39 -7.49
N ARG A 2 -2.76 5.10 -8.69
CA ARG A 2 -4.07 4.50 -9.00
C ARG A 2 -3.87 3.33 -9.98
N LEU A 3 -4.57 2.22 -9.78
CA LEU A 3 -4.62 1.11 -10.73
C LEU A 3 -5.58 1.47 -11.86
N THR A 4 -5.13 1.42 -13.11
CA THR A 4 -5.92 1.79 -14.29
C THR A 4 -6.21 0.62 -15.22
N GLY A 5 -5.38 -0.42 -15.19
CA GLY A 5 -5.55 -1.60 -16.04
C GLY A 5 -5.05 -2.87 -15.38
N ILE A 6 -5.71 -3.99 -15.69
CA ILE A 6 -5.41 -5.33 -15.20
C ILE A 6 -5.55 -6.31 -16.35
N HIS A 7 -4.55 -7.16 -16.54
CA HIS A 7 -4.64 -8.28 -17.45
C HIS A 7 -4.08 -9.53 -16.77
N ILE A 8 -4.90 -10.57 -16.66
CA ILE A 8 -4.57 -11.80 -15.94
C ILE A 8 -4.62 -12.98 -16.91
N LYS A 9 -3.52 -13.72 -16.99
CA LYS A 9 -3.41 -14.97 -17.75
C LYS A 9 -3.00 -16.14 -16.88
N SER A 10 -3.64 -17.28 -17.11
CA SER A 10 -3.28 -18.58 -16.54
C SER A 10 -3.20 -18.60 -15.01
N PHE A 11 -4.10 -17.88 -14.33
CA PHE A 11 -4.17 -17.86 -12.88
C PHE A 11 -5.39 -18.60 -12.35
N ARG A 12 -5.21 -19.73 -11.69
CA ARG A 12 -6.28 -20.64 -11.22
C ARG A 12 -7.25 -20.99 -12.36
N ALA A 13 -8.53 -20.63 -12.22
CA ALA A 13 -9.55 -20.84 -13.25
C ALA A 13 -9.53 -19.78 -14.35
N ILE A 14 -8.81 -18.68 -14.18
CA ILE A 14 -8.74 -17.62 -15.18
C ILE A 14 -7.74 -18.03 -16.26
N ARG A 15 -8.22 -18.11 -17.52
CA ARG A 15 -7.39 -18.34 -18.68
C ARG A 15 -6.81 -17.04 -19.20
N ASP A 16 -7.70 -16.07 -19.49
CA ASP A 16 -7.36 -14.74 -19.98
C ASP A 16 -8.50 -13.78 -19.64
N VAL A 17 -8.20 -12.74 -18.84
CA VAL A 17 -9.16 -11.68 -18.46
C VAL A 17 -8.46 -10.35 -18.50
N THR A 18 -9.06 -9.39 -19.21
CA THR A 18 -8.60 -8.01 -19.26
C THR A 18 -9.66 -7.09 -18.64
N ILE A 19 -9.24 -6.17 -17.83
CA ILE A 19 -10.05 -5.11 -17.23
C ILE A 19 -9.34 -3.80 -17.51
N ASP A 20 -9.89 -3.06 -18.45
CA ASP A 20 -9.36 -1.77 -18.86
C ASP A 20 -10.15 -0.63 -18.20
N SER A 21 -9.51 0.52 -18.10
CA SER A 21 -10.13 1.77 -17.66
C SER A 21 -10.74 1.72 -16.26
N VAL A 22 -9.96 1.18 -15.29
CA VAL A 22 -10.33 1.30 -13.88
C VAL A 22 -10.17 2.77 -13.47
N GLU A 23 -11.28 3.44 -13.16
CA GLU A 23 -11.26 4.84 -12.73
C GLU A 23 -11.03 4.97 -11.22
N ASN A 24 -12.09 5.13 -10.45
CA ASN A 24 -12.00 5.35 -8.99
C ASN A 24 -12.28 4.08 -8.18
N ALA A 25 -13.01 3.14 -8.76
CA ALA A 25 -13.36 1.88 -8.13
C ALA A 25 -13.53 0.77 -9.15
N LEU A 26 -13.19 -0.46 -8.76
CA LEU A 26 -13.50 -1.68 -9.49
C LEU A 26 -14.55 -2.47 -8.70
N ILE A 27 -15.75 -2.59 -9.24
CA ILE A 27 -16.84 -3.35 -8.63
C ILE A 27 -17.03 -4.65 -9.38
N LEU A 28 -16.77 -5.77 -8.72
CA LEU A 28 -16.94 -7.12 -9.26
C LEU A 28 -18.27 -7.71 -8.80
N VAL A 29 -19.21 -7.85 -9.72
CA VAL A 29 -20.55 -8.41 -9.46
C VAL A 29 -20.71 -9.74 -10.17
N GLY A 30 -21.42 -10.67 -9.56
CA GLY A 30 -21.71 -11.99 -10.17
C GLY A 30 -22.07 -13.03 -9.12
N GLN A 31 -22.50 -14.19 -9.57
CA GLN A 31 -22.83 -15.33 -8.70
C GLN A 31 -21.59 -15.82 -7.92
N ASN A 32 -21.80 -16.60 -6.88
CA ASN A 32 -20.71 -17.25 -6.14
C ASN A 32 -19.94 -18.20 -7.08
N ASN A 33 -18.64 -18.32 -6.87
CA ASN A 33 -17.74 -19.15 -7.69
C ASN A 33 -17.48 -18.66 -9.14
N THR A 34 -17.81 -17.42 -9.50
CA THR A 34 -17.54 -16.86 -10.83
C THR A 34 -16.13 -16.28 -11.00
N GLY A 35 -15.25 -16.43 -10.01
CA GLY A 35 -13.86 -15.95 -10.11
C GLY A 35 -13.61 -14.55 -9.57
N LYS A 36 -14.58 -13.86 -8.95
CA LYS A 36 -14.39 -12.51 -8.36
C LYS A 36 -13.22 -12.46 -7.37
N SER A 37 -13.21 -13.38 -6.40
CA SER A 37 -12.12 -13.47 -5.43
C SER A 37 -10.80 -13.85 -6.08
N THR A 38 -10.84 -14.62 -7.17
CA THR A 38 -9.65 -15.00 -7.93
C THR A 38 -8.97 -13.80 -8.56
N ILE A 39 -9.73 -12.81 -9.08
CA ILE A 39 -9.17 -11.56 -9.60
C ILE A 39 -8.47 -10.77 -8.48
N ILE A 40 -9.12 -10.68 -7.32
CA ILE A 40 -8.53 -10.00 -6.14
C ILE A 40 -7.25 -10.71 -5.69
N ASP A 41 -7.26 -12.03 -5.62
CA ASP A 41 -6.09 -12.81 -5.23
C ASP A 41 -4.96 -12.68 -6.26
N ALA A 42 -5.27 -12.62 -7.56
CA ALA A 42 -4.27 -12.35 -8.59
C ALA A 42 -3.57 -10.99 -8.39
N LEU A 43 -4.34 -9.94 -8.08
CA LEU A 43 -3.79 -8.63 -7.73
C LEU A 43 -2.90 -8.71 -6.49
N ARG A 44 -3.35 -9.41 -5.44
CA ARG A 44 -2.59 -9.58 -4.20
C ARG A 44 -1.27 -10.31 -4.43
N VAL A 45 -1.25 -11.32 -5.31
CA VAL A 45 -0.03 -12.03 -5.73
C VAL A 45 0.90 -11.10 -6.50
N ALA A 46 0.38 -10.38 -7.50
CA ALA A 46 1.19 -9.50 -8.34
C ALA A 46 1.79 -8.32 -7.56
N LEU A 47 1.08 -7.84 -6.53
CA LEU A 47 1.54 -6.77 -5.65
C LEU A 47 2.34 -7.27 -4.43
N GLY A 48 2.57 -8.58 -4.34
CA GLY A 48 3.45 -9.17 -3.32
C GLY A 48 2.83 -9.31 -1.93
N ASP A 49 1.50 -9.16 -1.80
CA ASP A 49 0.78 -9.28 -0.53
C ASP A 49 0.64 -10.75 -0.09
N ILE A 50 0.40 -11.65 -1.05
CA ILE A 50 0.35 -13.09 -0.80
C ILE A 50 1.35 -13.85 -1.66
N ALA A 51 1.88 -14.93 -1.11
CA ALA A 51 2.80 -15.80 -1.84
C ALA A 51 2.04 -16.67 -2.85
N ILE A 52 2.66 -16.85 -4.01
CA ILE A 52 2.15 -17.77 -5.01
C ILE A 52 2.37 -19.21 -4.57
N THR A 53 1.40 -20.08 -4.85
CA THR A 53 1.43 -21.49 -4.52
C THR A 53 1.21 -22.37 -5.75
N LYS A 54 1.48 -23.67 -5.66
CA LYS A 54 1.22 -24.61 -6.78
C LYS A 54 -0.24 -24.65 -7.22
N LYS A 55 -1.17 -24.35 -6.31
CA LYS A 55 -2.61 -24.30 -6.58
C LYS A 55 -3.06 -23.11 -7.43
N ASP A 56 -2.21 -22.11 -7.56
CA ASP A 56 -2.51 -20.89 -8.31
C ASP A 56 -2.26 -21.06 -9.82
N PHE A 57 -1.53 -22.11 -10.19
CA PHE A 57 -1.26 -22.42 -11.60
C PHE A 57 -2.44 -23.13 -12.25
N ASN A 58 -2.81 -22.63 -13.44
CA ASN A 58 -3.82 -23.29 -14.26
C ASN A 58 -3.33 -24.70 -14.69
N TRP A 59 -4.25 -25.61 -14.82
CA TRP A 59 -3.98 -26.98 -15.26
C TRP A 59 -3.39 -27.04 -16.68
N ASP A 60 -3.69 -26.07 -17.56
CA ASP A 60 -3.17 -25.94 -18.93
C ASP A 60 -1.65 -25.69 -19.00
N GLY A 61 -0.99 -25.46 -17.89
CA GLY A 61 0.46 -25.56 -17.77
C GLY A 61 1.29 -24.33 -18.12
N GLY A 62 0.69 -23.20 -18.42
CA GLY A 62 1.40 -21.95 -18.73
C GLY A 62 1.99 -21.24 -17.51
N ASN A 63 2.86 -20.27 -17.75
CA ASN A 63 3.26 -19.33 -16.70
C ASN A 63 2.05 -18.47 -16.31
N ILE A 64 2.01 -18.08 -15.05
CA ILE A 64 1.08 -17.04 -14.62
C ILE A 64 1.64 -15.70 -15.10
N GLU A 65 0.78 -14.91 -15.75
CA GLU A 65 1.10 -13.55 -16.16
C GLU A 65 0.01 -12.61 -15.67
N ILE A 66 0.41 -11.60 -14.87
CA ILE A 66 -0.49 -10.58 -14.37
C ILE A 66 0.10 -9.23 -14.71
N ALA A 67 -0.42 -8.61 -15.75
CA ALA A 67 -0.01 -7.28 -16.14
C ALA A 67 -0.87 -6.23 -15.43
N LEU A 68 -0.20 -5.20 -14.92
CA LEU A 68 -0.82 -4.09 -14.21
C LEU A 68 -0.36 -2.78 -14.81
N THR A 69 -1.30 -1.85 -14.89
CA THR A 69 -1.04 -0.47 -15.27
C THR A 69 -1.38 0.45 -14.12
N LEU A 70 -0.41 1.25 -13.69
CA LEU A 70 -0.52 2.18 -12.57
C LEU A 70 -0.35 3.62 -13.06
N GLU A 71 -1.31 4.46 -12.73
CA GLU A 71 -1.19 5.90 -12.92
C GLU A 71 -0.52 6.52 -11.69
N LEU A 72 0.48 7.37 -11.93
CA LEU A 72 1.20 8.12 -10.91
C LEU A 72 1.04 9.61 -11.17
N THR A 73 0.59 10.32 -10.14
CA THR A 73 0.55 11.79 -10.16
C THR A 73 1.93 12.36 -9.84
N LYS A 74 2.14 13.65 -10.11
CA LYS A 74 3.35 14.37 -9.73
C LYS A 74 3.61 14.31 -8.21
N ASP A 75 2.54 14.33 -7.42
CA ASP A 75 2.65 14.24 -5.97
C ASP A 75 3.05 12.83 -5.51
N ASP A 76 2.59 11.79 -6.20
CA ASP A 76 3.05 10.43 -5.95
C ASP A 76 4.56 10.31 -6.22
N LEU A 77 5.03 10.84 -7.34
CA LEU A 77 6.45 10.86 -7.68
C LEU A 77 7.29 11.64 -6.63
N LYS A 78 6.79 12.79 -6.18
CA LYS A 78 7.44 13.54 -5.10
C LYS A 78 7.49 12.78 -3.77
N ARG A 79 6.43 12.01 -3.45
CA ARG A 79 6.42 11.14 -2.26
C ARG A 79 7.45 10.02 -2.38
N LEU A 80 7.54 9.36 -3.54
CA LEU A 80 8.54 8.33 -3.81
C LEU A 80 9.98 8.87 -3.69
N CYS A 81 10.22 10.07 -4.23
CA CYS A 81 11.50 10.77 -4.10
C CYS A 81 11.86 11.05 -2.64
N ARG A 82 10.93 11.63 -1.87
CA ARG A 82 11.14 11.94 -0.43
C ARG A 82 11.42 10.69 0.40
N ARG A 83 10.81 9.56 0.06
CA ARG A 83 11.03 8.26 0.72
C ARG A 83 12.33 7.58 0.27
N GLY A 84 13.04 8.16 -0.70
CA GLY A 84 14.26 7.59 -1.25
C GLY A 84 14.05 6.25 -1.96
N ILE A 85 12.83 6.03 -2.48
CA ILE A 85 12.53 4.84 -3.28
C ILE A 85 13.33 4.93 -4.58
N ILE A 86 13.92 3.80 -4.98
CA ILE A 86 14.82 3.67 -6.13
C ILE A 86 16.21 4.26 -5.87
N SER A 87 16.30 5.52 -5.44
CA SER A 87 17.57 6.22 -5.20
C SER A 87 17.35 7.41 -4.28
N ARG A 88 18.43 7.84 -3.60
CA ARG A 88 18.40 9.03 -2.73
C ARG A 88 19.08 10.18 -3.46
N TYR A 89 18.32 11.20 -3.77
CA TYR A 89 18.79 12.45 -4.35
C TYR A 89 18.26 13.63 -3.54
N ARG A 90 19.02 14.73 -3.51
CA ARG A 90 18.56 15.98 -2.88
C ARG A 90 17.57 16.74 -3.76
N LYS A 91 17.73 16.68 -5.09
CA LYS A 91 16.87 17.35 -6.07
C LYS A 91 15.92 16.36 -6.72
N PHE A 92 14.67 16.76 -6.87
CA PHE A 92 13.63 15.95 -7.52
C PHE A 92 13.98 15.63 -8.97
N ASP A 93 14.48 16.60 -9.73
CA ASP A 93 14.77 16.40 -11.16
C ASP A 93 15.84 15.35 -11.38
N SER A 94 16.92 15.36 -10.59
CA SER A 94 17.97 14.33 -10.66
C SER A 94 17.44 12.94 -10.26
N TRP A 95 16.55 12.88 -9.27
CA TRP A 95 15.88 11.65 -8.87
C TRP A 95 14.98 11.16 -10.01
N PHE A 96 14.24 12.05 -10.65
CA PHE A 96 13.27 11.72 -11.68
C PHE A 96 13.96 11.20 -12.96
N GLU A 97 15.09 11.77 -13.35
CA GLU A 97 15.92 11.24 -14.45
C GLU A 97 16.39 9.81 -14.17
N ASP A 98 16.86 9.54 -12.95
CA ASP A 98 17.28 8.20 -12.54
C ASP A 98 16.10 7.23 -12.47
N PHE A 99 14.94 7.70 -12.00
CA PHE A 99 13.68 6.98 -12.00
C PHE A 99 13.31 6.50 -13.41
N GLN A 100 13.32 7.40 -14.40
CA GLN A 100 12.99 7.07 -15.78
C GLN A 100 14.00 6.08 -16.41
N LYS A 101 15.29 6.20 -16.11
CA LYS A 101 16.33 5.26 -16.56
C LYS A 101 16.12 3.85 -15.97
N LYS A 102 15.69 3.76 -14.73
CA LYS A 102 15.45 2.49 -14.03
C LYS A 102 14.12 1.85 -14.37
N LEU A 103 13.13 2.66 -14.71
CA LEU A 103 11.75 2.28 -15.07
C LEU A 103 11.41 2.81 -16.46
N PRO A 104 11.95 2.22 -17.52
CA PRO A 104 11.72 2.70 -18.90
C PRO A 104 10.28 2.52 -19.36
N SER A 105 9.48 1.66 -18.73
CA SER A 105 8.06 1.52 -19.01
C SER A 105 7.20 2.66 -18.44
N PHE A 106 7.80 3.60 -17.71
CA PHE A 106 7.09 4.79 -17.25
C PHE A 106 6.95 5.81 -18.39
N VAL A 107 5.72 6.10 -18.79
CA VAL A 107 5.38 7.06 -19.83
C VAL A 107 4.75 8.29 -19.19
N LYS A 108 5.27 9.48 -19.48
CA LYS A 108 4.64 10.75 -19.09
C LYS A 108 3.41 10.99 -19.94
N MET A 109 2.32 11.32 -19.29
CA MET A 109 1.09 11.80 -19.93
C MET A 109 0.87 13.26 -19.54
N PHE A 110 0.50 14.08 -20.50
CA PHE A 110 0.13 15.46 -20.29
C PHE A 110 -1.37 15.58 -20.57
N GLU A 111 -2.16 15.85 -19.55
CA GLU A 111 -3.56 16.24 -19.75
C GLU A 111 -3.67 17.74 -19.58
N THR A 112 -4.19 18.39 -20.59
CA THR A 112 -4.57 19.81 -20.56
C THR A 112 -6.03 19.90 -20.18
N ASP A 113 -6.30 20.35 -18.96
CA ASP A 113 -7.65 20.64 -18.50
C ASP A 113 -7.77 22.18 -18.39
N GLY A 114 -8.20 22.82 -19.46
CA GLY A 114 -8.25 24.28 -19.57
C GLY A 114 -6.88 24.95 -19.47
N GLU A 115 -6.66 25.76 -18.43
CA GLU A 115 -5.41 26.50 -18.20
C GLU A 115 -4.37 25.71 -17.36
N SER A 116 -4.72 24.57 -16.80
CA SER A 116 -3.80 23.77 -15.96
C SER A 116 -3.29 22.52 -16.68
N ILE A 117 -1.98 22.35 -16.70
CA ILE A 117 -1.31 21.15 -17.19
C ILE A 117 -1.18 20.18 -16.01
N ASN A 118 -1.98 19.12 -16.01
CA ASN A 118 -1.86 18.03 -15.04
C ASN A 118 -0.81 17.02 -15.55
N GLU A 119 0.37 17.03 -14.95
CA GLU A 119 1.40 16.04 -15.21
C GLU A 119 1.06 14.74 -14.51
N ARG A 120 0.71 13.73 -15.30
CA ARG A 120 0.53 12.35 -14.85
C ARG A 120 1.54 11.46 -15.56
N GLY A 121 1.72 10.27 -15.06
CA GLY A 121 2.51 9.25 -15.76
C GLY A 121 1.91 7.88 -15.54
N GLU A 122 2.14 7.00 -16.49
CA GLU A 122 1.67 5.63 -16.49
C GLU A 122 2.86 4.68 -16.40
N LEU A 123 2.77 3.71 -15.50
CA LEU A 123 3.75 2.65 -15.33
C LEU A 123 3.08 1.31 -15.59
N SER A 124 3.49 0.62 -16.64
CA SER A 124 3.01 -0.71 -16.96
C SER A 124 4.07 -1.77 -16.71
N PHE A 125 3.67 -2.89 -16.13
CA PHE A 125 4.54 -4.04 -15.90
C PHE A 125 3.72 -5.34 -15.85
N CYS A 126 4.40 -6.46 -16.01
CA CYS A 126 3.81 -7.79 -15.90
C CYS A 126 4.54 -8.61 -14.83
N PHE A 127 3.81 -9.07 -13.84
CA PHE A 127 4.26 -10.09 -12.92
C PHE A 127 4.18 -11.44 -13.63
N ILE A 128 5.29 -12.18 -13.67
CA ILE A 128 5.38 -13.49 -14.30
C ILE A 128 5.89 -14.49 -13.26
N ALA A 129 5.16 -15.60 -13.11
CA ALA A 129 5.61 -16.70 -12.27
C ALA A 129 5.54 -18.03 -13.03
N ASN A 130 6.57 -18.86 -12.81
CA ASN A 130 6.61 -20.21 -13.37
C ASN A 130 6.33 -21.27 -12.28
N LYS A 131 6.08 -22.50 -12.69
CA LYS A 131 5.79 -23.64 -11.78
C LYS A 131 6.96 -23.98 -10.82
N ASP A 132 8.16 -23.56 -11.15
CA ASP A 132 9.35 -23.76 -10.29
C ASP A 132 9.43 -22.74 -9.15
N GLY A 133 8.42 -21.85 -9.02
CA GLY A 133 8.34 -20.83 -7.98
C GLY A 133 9.17 -19.57 -8.26
N ARG A 134 9.78 -19.47 -9.45
CA ARG A 134 10.52 -18.26 -9.84
C ARG A 134 9.53 -17.19 -10.26
N LYS A 135 9.63 -16.04 -9.62
CA LYS A 135 8.84 -14.83 -9.93
C LYS A 135 9.73 -13.73 -10.49
N ARG A 136 9.17 -12.89 -11.35
CA ARG A 136 9.85 -11.72 -11.92
C ARG A 136 8.85 -10.64 -12.32
N TYR A 137 9.34 -9.42 -12.41
CA TYR A 137 8.59 -8.28 -12.92
C TYR A 137 9.18 -7.84 -14.26
N PHE A 138 8.43 -8.09 -15.34
CA PHE A 138 8.77 -7.69 -16.70
C PHE A 138 8.16 -6.33 -17.00
N ASP A 139 8.97 -5.37 -17.47
CA ASP A 139 8.55 -4.00 -17.76
C ASP A 139 8.49 -3.68 -19.27
N GLY A 140 8.49 -4.68 -20.11
CA GLY A 140 8.58 -4.50 -21.56
C GLY A 140 10.01 -4.35 -22.08
N PHE A 141 10.97 -3.97 -21.26
CA PHE A 141 12.37 -3.73 -21.62
C PHE A 141 13.32 -4.71 -20.93
N LYS A 142 13.15 -4.91 -19.63
CA LYS A 142 14.00 -5.79 -18.82
C LYS A 142 13.23 -7.05 -18.44
N LYS A 143 13.85 -8.23 -18.65
CA LYS A 143 13.26 -9.52 -18.27
C LYS A 143 12.85 -9.60 -16.80
N ASN A 144 13.56 -8.90 -15.91
CA ASN A 144 13.21 -8.70 -14.51
C ASN A 144 13.70 -7.31 -14.08
N ASN A 145 12.77 -6.45 -13.68
CA ASN A 145 13.10 -5.14 -13.14
C ASN A 145 12.88 -5.11 -11.62
N PRO A 146 13.95 -5.17 -10.81
CA PRO A 146 13.84 -5.24 -9.35
C PRO A 146 13.33 -3.94 -8.72
N TYR A 147 13.28 -2.85 -9.48
CA TYR A 147 12.78 -1.57 -8.99
C TYR A 147 11.25 -1.52 -8.93
N ILE A 148 10.55 -2.36 -9.70
CA ILE A 148 9.08 -2.44 -9.68
C ILE A 148 8.63 -2.89 -8.29
N GLU A 149 9.21 -3.93 -7.72
CA GLU A 149 8.83 -4.43 -6.39
C GLU A 149 8.91 -3.36 -5.30
N LYS A 150 9.85 -2.40 -5.42
CA LYS A 150 10.00 -1.30 -4.46
C LYS A 150 8.92 -0.22 -4.58
N LEU A 151 8.23 -0.18 -5.71
CA LEU A 151 7.19 0.81 -6.00
C LEU A 151 5.79 0.30 -5.73
N LEU A 152 5.62 -1.02 -5.59
CA LEU A 152 4.30 -1.62 -5.48
C LEU A 152 3.51 -1.02 -4.31
N PRO A 153 2.25 -0.64 -4.54
CA PRO A 153 1.37 -0.20 -3.47
C PRO A 153 1.05 -1.39 -2.55
N ARG A 154 0.83 -1.10 -1.28
CA ARG A 154 0.29 -2.11 -0.37
C ARG A 154 -1.20 -2.29 -0.61
N ILE A 155 -1.64 -3.53 -0.56
CA ILE A 155 -3.06 -3.87 -0.57
C ILE A 155 -3.55 -4.02 0.88
N TYR A 156 -4.70 -3.44 1.14
CA TYR A 156 -5.42 -3.65 2.38
C TYR A 156 -6.73 -4.37 2.06
N SER A 157 -6.86 -5.61 2.52
CA SER A 157 -8.07 -6.38 2.33
C SER A 157 -8.95 -6.28 3.57
N VAL A 158 -10.16 -5.81 3.39
CA VAL A 158 -11.18 -5.83 4.45
C VAL A 158 -11.98 -7.11 4.28
N SER A 159 -11.86 -8.03 5.24
CA SER A 159 -12.64 -9.26 5.25
C SER A 159 -14.13 -8.95 5.50
N PRO A 160 -15.07 -9.69 4.88
CA PRO A 160 -16.48 -9.62 5.23
C PRO A 160 -16.75 -10.08 6.68
N GLU A 161 -15.92 -10.93 7.23
CA GLU A 161 -15.88 -11.19 8.66
C GLU A 161 -15.30 -9.96 9.35
N ARG A 162 -16.18 -9.21 10.03
CA ARG A 162 -15.83 -7.97 10.74
C ARG A 162 -15.00 -8.29 11.98
N ASP A 163 -13.76 -8.66 11.79
CA ASP A 163 -12.76 -8.63 12.86
C ASP A 163 -12.35 -7.18 13.08
N ILE A 164 -13.03 -6.53 14.01
CA ILE A 164 -12.82 -5.11 14.35
C ILE A 164 -11.39 -4.90 14.82
N GLU A 165 -10.79 -5.84 15.54
CA GLU A 165 -9.42 -5.76 16.00
C GLU A 165 -8.43 -5.78 14.83
N ARG A 166 -8.67 -6.64 13.85
CA ARG A 166 -7.86 -6.70 12.63
C ARG A 166 -8.04 -5.45 11.78
N LEU A 167 -9.25 -4.95 11.65
CA LEU A 167 -9.55 -3.70 10.94
C LEU A 167 -8.85 -2.50 11.59
N GLN A 168 -8.90 -2.40 12.91
CA GLN A 168 -8.18 -1.37 13.66
C GLN A 168 -6.67 -1.51 13.48
N SER A 169 -6.17 -2.75 13.52
CA SER A 169 -4.77 -3.07 13.28
C SER A 169 -4.31 -2.65 11.88
N ASP A 170 -5.13 -2.95 10.87
CA ASP A 170 -4.83 -2.62 9.47
C ASP A 170 -4.95 -1.11 9.19
N LEU A 171 -5.91 -0.43 9.80
CA LEU A 171 -6.04 1.04 9.75
C LEU A 171 -4.85 1.75 10.40
N LEU A 172 -4.29 1.19 11.47
CA LEU A 172 -3.08 1.69 12.10
C LEU A 172 -1.84 1.47 11.24
N LEU A 173 -1.79 0.38 10.47
CA LEU A 173 -0.73 0.10 9.50
C LEU A 173 -0.81 0.98 8.25
N LEU A 174 -2.01 1.47 7.88
CA LEU A 174 -2.23 2.40 6.77
C LEU A 174 -1.46 3.72 6.93
N ARG A 175 -1.22 4.14 8.15
CA ARG A 175 -0.26 5.19 8.46
C ARG A 175 1.10 4.54 8.65
N GLU A 176 1.95 4.62 7.64
CA GLU A 176 3.36 4.24 7.67
C GLU A 176 4.15 5.09 8.69
N ASP A 177 3.80 4.96 9.96
CA ASP A 177 4.48 5.66 11.00
C ASP A 177 5.41 4.66 11.70
N ALA A 178 6.71 4.86 11.53
CA ALA A 178 7.74 4.16 12.29
C ALA A 178 7.49 4.28 13.81
N LEU A 179 6.75 5.31 14.21
CA LEU A 179 6.26 5.57 15.55
C LEU A 179 5.29 4.50 16.02
N ILE A 180 4.29 4.14 15.21
CA ILE A 180 3.28 3.13 15.56
C ILE A 180 3.92 1.76 15.76
N SER A 181 4.91 1.42 14.94
CA SER A 181 5.70 0.20 15.11
C SER A 181 6.48 0.20 16.42
N LYS A 182 7.07 1.33 16.81
CA LYS A 182 7.75 1.49 18.10
C LYS A 182 6.79 1.48 19.29
N MET A 183 5.61 2.04 19.14
CA MET A 183 4.56 2.03 20.17
C MET A 183 4.00 0.63 20.40
N ARG A 184 3.91 -0.22 19.37
CA ARG A 184 3.51 -1.63 19.48
C ARG A 184 4.53 -2.50 20.21
N SER A 185 5.80 -2.18 20.12
CA SER A 185 6.87 -2.98 20.76
C SER A 185 7.05 -2.74 22.25
N GLY A 186 6.35 -1.81 22.82
CA GLY A 186 6.53 -1.44 24.22
C GLY A 186 5.27 -1.06 24.96
N CYS A 187 4.65 -1.98 25.61
CA CYS A 187 3.67 -1.80 26.70
C CYS A 187 2.28 -1.25 26.38
N CYS A 188 1.32 -1.84 27.02
CA CYS A 188 0.03 -1.37 27.57
C CYS A 188 -0.74 -0.20 26.95
N LEU A 189 -0.35 0.36 25.82
CA LEU A 189 -1.04 1.49 25.19
C LEU A 189 -2.43 1.14 24.68
N PHE A 190 -2.72 -0.15 24.53
CA PHE A 190 -3.95 -0.67 23.91
C PHE A 190 -4.71 -1.67 24.79
N GLU A 191 -4.16 -2.06 25.93
CA GLU A 191 -4.91 -2.77 26.94
C GLU A 191 -5.56 -1.74 27.86
N GLU A 192 -6.82 -1.90 28.17
CA GLU A 192 -7.51 -1.09 29.18
C GLU A 192 -6.70 -1.13 30.47
N ALA A 193 -5.81 -0.17 30.63
CA ALA A 193 -4.88 -0.06 31.74
C ALA A 193 -5.63 0.34 33.00
N LYS A 194 -6.43 -0.55 33.55
CA LYS A 194 -6.98 -0.33 34.90
C LYS A 194 -5.95 -0.49 35.97
N THR A 195 -4.81 -1.15 35.73
CA THR A 195 -3.75 -1.32 36.73
C THR A 195 -2.43 -1.71 36.10
N CYS A 196 -1.72 -0.78 35.52
CA CYS A 196 -0.33 -1.05 35.14
C CYS A 196 0.64 -0.53 36.18
N ASP A 197 0.80 -1.28 37.27
CA ASP A 197 1.73 -0.96 38.35
C ASP A 197 3.20 -1.26 38.02
N HIS A 198 3.50 -1.74 36.83
CA HIS A 198 4.78 -2.41 36.55
C HIS A 198 5.66 -1.73 35.50
N CYS A 199 5.22 -0.68 34.84
CA CYS A 199 6.01 -0.07 33.76
C CYS A 199 6.16 1.44 33.93
N PHE A 200 7.28 1.87 34.54
CA PHE A 200 7.63 3.29 34.69
C PHE A 200 7.80 4.04 33.37
N SER A 201 7.86 3.34 32.24
CA SER A 201 7.92 3.92 30.89
C SER A 201 6.57 3.96 30.18
N CYS A 202 5.49 3.60 30.87
CA CYS A 202 4.14 3.59 30.31
C CYS A 202 3.61 5.02 30.11
N ILE A 203 2.95 5.26 28.97
CA ILE A 203 2.34 6.56 28.66
C ILE A 203 1.31 6.98 29.72
N GLY A 204 0.56 6.04 30.30
CA GLY A 204 -0.38 6.32 31.38
C GLY A 204 0.32 6.90 32.62
N TYR A 205 1.50 6.39 32.95
CA TYR A 205 2.33 6.91 34.03
C TYR A 205 2.96 8.26 33.69
N ILE A 206 3.55 8.36 32.46
CA ILE A 206 4.18 9.60 31.99
C ILE A 206 3.16 10.74 31.90
N ASN A 207 1.92 10.48 31.48
CA ASN A 207 0.87 11.49 31.36
C ASN A 207 0.39 12.03 32.72
N GLN A 208 0.66 11.35 33.80
CA GLN A 208 0.36 11.82 35.19
C GLN A 208 1.44 12.72 35.74
N LYS A 209 2.65 12.72 35.21
CA LYS A 209 3.75 13.58 35.61
C LYS A 209 3.50 15.03 35.23
N LYS A 210 3.97 15.97 36.05
CA LYS A 210 4.01 17.38 35.66
C LYS A 210 5.05 17.58 34.55
N PRO A 211 4.86 18.55 33.63
CA PRO A 211 5.81 18.80 32.54
C PRO A 211 7.27 18.98 33.00
N ILE A 212 7.48 19.57 34.15
CA ILE A 212 8.84 19.81 34.72
C ILE A 212 9.51 18.51 35.22
N GLU A 213 8.74 17.46 35.46
CA GLU A 213 9.21 16.17 35.97
C GLU A 213 9.53 15.17 34.85
N LEU A 214 9.27 15.55 33.57
CA LEU A 214 9.52 14.71 32.43
C LEU A 214 10.98 14.82 32.00
N ASP A 215 11.64 13.69 31.79
CA ASP A 215 12.90 13.67 31.07
C ASP A 215 12.65 13.81 29.54
N ALA A 216 13.73 14.04 28.78
CA ALA A 216 13.63 14.26 27.34
C ALA A 216 13.02 13.08 26.59
N PHE A 217 13.25 11.85 27.05
CA PHE A 217 12.71 10.63 26.44
C PHE A 217 11.22 10.46 26.75
N GLU A 218 10.81 10.73 27.99
CA GLU A 218 9.41 10.71 28.40
C GLU A 218 8.61 11.81 27.71
N ALA A 219 9.17 13.01 27.58
CA ALA A 219 8.56 14.12 26.84
C ALA A 219 8.36 13.80 25.36
N SER A 220 9.35 13.16 24.73
CA SER A 220 9.24 12.68 23.34
C SER A 220 8.13 11.64 23.19
N LYS A 221 8.06 10.64 24.08
CA LYS A 221 7.00 9.64 24.06
C LYS A 221 5.61 10.25 24.22
N LEU A 222 5.48 11.23 25.12
CA LEU A 222 4.20 11.90 25.36
C LEU A 222 3.77 12.73 24.14
N LEU A 223 4.71 13.42 23.49
CA LEU A 223 4.46 14.17 22.27
C LEU A 223 3.98 13.23 21.16
N ASP A 224 4.68 12.13 20.93
CA ASP A 224 4.35 11.13 19.95
C ASP A 224 2.93 10.55 20.17
N TYR A 225 2.57 10.26 21.43
CA TYR A 225 1.24 9.80 21.78
C TYR A 225 0.16 10.86 21.53
N LYS A 226 0.41 12.12 21.84
CA LYS A 226 -0.53 13.22 21.59
C LYS A 226 -0.75 13.43 20.09
N LEU A 227 0.31 13.40 19.30
CA LEU A 227 0.22 13.47 17.83
C LEU A 227 -0.57 12.29 17.27
N TYR A 228 -0.40 11.10 17.81
CA TYR A 228 -1.17 9.93 17.42
C TYR A 228 -2.67 10.09 17.73
N GLN A 229 -3.03 10.59 18.91
CA GLN A 229 -4.43 10.85 19.28
C GLN A 229 -5.10 11.86 18.33
N ILE A 230 -4.44 13.00 18.06
CA ILE A 230 -4.94 14.03 17.14
C ILE A 230 -5.20 13.42 15.77
N ASN A 231 -4.29 12.63 15.28
CA ASN A 231 -4.38 11.98 14.00
C ASN A 231 -5.51 10.94 13.90
N LEU A 232 -5.79 10.21 14.99
CA LEU A 232 -6.93 9.29 15.06
C LEU A 232 -8.27 10.03 15.05
N GLU A 233 -8.36 11.16 15.76
CA GLU A 233 -9.56 11.99 15.78
C GLU A 233 -9.87 12.58 14.40
N GLU A 234 -8.85 13.11 13.70
CA GLU A 234 -8.99 13.62 12.34
C GLU A 234 -9.43 12.53 11.36
N PHE A 235 -8.84 11.34 11.47
CA PHE A 235 -9.22 10.18 10.66
C PHE A 235 -10.67 9.77 10.93
N SER A 236 -11.07 9.66 12.21
CA SER A 236 -12.44 9.31 12.61
C SER A 236 -13.47 10.32 12.09
N LYS A 237 -13.16 11.62 12.13
CA LYS A 237 -14.00 12.66 11.55
C LYS A 237 -14.14 12.50 10.04
N SER A 238 -13.05 12.30 9.33
CA SER A 238 -13.03 12.09 7.88
C SER A 238 -13.86 10.88 7.45
N VAL A 239 -13.74 9.76 8.17
CA VAL A 239 -14.52 8.55 7.91
C VAL A 239 -16.02 8.83 8.15
N ASN A 240 -16.37 9.43 9.28
CA ASN A 240 -17.77 9.74 9.61
C ASN A 240 -18.41 10.74 8.64
N GLU A 241 -17.67 11.72 8.14
CA GLU A 241 -18.14 12.67 7.14
C GLU A 241 -18.42 11.99 5.79
N ASN A 242 -17.59 11.05 5.39
CA ASN A 242 -17.78 10.28 4.16
C ASN A 242 -18.97 9.31 4.25
N PHE A 243 -19.23 8.73 5.43
CA PHE A 243 -20.42 7.89 5.64
C PHE A 243 -21.74 8.67 5.75
N LYS A 244 -21.70 9.96 6.11
CA LYS A 244 -22.90 10.82 6.14
C LYS A 244 -23.27 11.41 4.78
N LYS A 245 -22.37 11.37 3.81
CA LYS A 245 -22.61 11.90 2.44
C LYS A 245 -23.17 10.85 1.47
N ASN A 246 -23.24 9.60 1.88
CA ASN A 246 -23.88 8.47 1.18
C ASN A 246 -25.13 8.03 1.92
#